data_9b2689c30da643f24db57a532c987132
#
_entry.id   9b2689c30da643f24db57a532c987132
#
_cell.length_a   1.000
_cell.length_b   1.000
_cell.length_c   1.000
_cell.angle_alpha   90.00
_cell.angle_beta   90.00
_cell.angle_gamma   90.00
#
_symmetry.space_group_name_H-M   'P 1'
#
loop_
_entity.id
_entity.type
_entity.pdbx_description
1 polymer ?
#
loop_
_entity_poly.entity_id
_entity_poly.type
_entity_poly.pdbx_seq_one_letter_code
_entity_poly.pdbx_strand_id
1 'polypeptide(L)'
;MRYKKAMFPLLAVICLFGATSCKNRTGISDNVTEIIAPDAPANFFDKPGEYLDWQSASMLNIVRQILLEYPPRVIEPQERQVAMVMLDAVFHDEGAPHRRSVQNFHHQQTSSVLKELENTEASKGMMIWKLYDMGVIIRTKSVTVAFDITRGYSSNSEAFALPDEMMDKLTDQCDLLFISHSHRDHADEVVAQMFLDKSKPVVAPPDVWEGKEIYDRITHLERKAHEVQQIWLENKDLELDVVVYPGHQGTNLLNNVVLVFTPDGYNVCHTGDQSNEDDFSWIDEVAEHHTVDVLVPNCWTPDPLRTATGYAPLFIIPAHENELGHSIDHRESYALNYSRWDVPYFKIIMTWGESFHFNPI
;
A
#
# COMPACT_ATOMS: atom_id res chain seq x y z
N MET A 1 -3.19 -17.16 -45.03
CA MET A 1 -2.41 -16.49 -44.03
C MET A 1 -2.28 -17.42 -42.83
N ARG A 2 -1.06 -17.89 -42.53
CA ARG A 2 -0.82 -18.89 -41.46
C ARG A 2 -0.44 -18.10 -40.20
N TYR A 3 -1.25 -18.17 -39.15
CA TYR A 3 -0.91 -17.67 -37.83
C TYR A 3 0.21 -18.52 -37.24
N LYS A 4 1.38 -17.95 -37.03
CA LYS A 4 2.45 -18.54 -36.21
C LYS A 4 2.09 -18.28 -34.73
N LYS A 5 1.74 -19.36 -34.00
CA LYS A 5 1.66 -19.33 -32.53
C LYS A 5 3.08 -19.13 -32.01
N ALA A 6 3.35 -18.00 -31.39
CA ALA A 6 4.53 -17.82 -30.56
C ALA A 6 4.33 -18.63 -29.28
N MET A 7 5.09 -19.72 -29.14
CA MET A 7 5.24 -20.45 -27.87
C MET A 7 6.19 -19.66 -26.99
N PHE A 8 5.67 -19.04 -25.95
CA PHE A 8 6.50 -18.55 -24.84
C PHE A 8 7.07 -19.75 -24.09
N PRO A 9 8.35 -19.78 -23.78
CA PRO A 9 8.91 -20.82 -22.93
C PRO A 9 8.43 -20.58 -21.48
N LEU A 10 7.67 -21.52 -20.97
CA LEU A 10 7.32 -21.63 -19.56
C LEU A 10 8.62 -21.88 -18.78
N LEU A 11 9.23 -20.85 -18.24
CA LEU A 11 10.37 -20.99 -17.35
C LEU A 11 9.80 -21.56 -16.02
N ALA A 12 9.99 -22.86 -15.82
CA ALA A 12 9.65 -23.52 -14.58
C ALA A 12 10.64 -23.03 -13.48
N VAL A 13 10.21 -22.07 -12.69
CA VAL A 13 10.90 -21.71 -11.44
C VAL A 13 10.63 -22.80 -10.42
N ILE A 14 11.53 -23.76 -10.31
CA ILE A 14 11.51 -24.77 -9.24
C ILE A 14 12.06 -24.11 -7.99
N CYS A 15 11.15 -23.65 -7.13
CA CYS A 15 11.50 -23.28 -5.76
C CYS A 15 11.82 -24.56 -4.98
N LEU A 16 13.08 -24.80 -4.69
CA LEU A 16 13.51 -25.79 -3.72
C LEU A 16 13.19 -25.29 -2.31
N PHE A 17 12.02 -25.69 -1.79
CA PHE A 17 11.70 -25.49 -0.38
C PHE A 17 12.48 -26.51 0.45
N GLY A 18 13.36 -25.99 1.29
CA GLY A 18 13.96 -26.77 2.36
C GLY A 18 12.86 -27.24 3.31
N ALA A 19 12.72 -28.56 3.41
CA ALA A 19 11.83 -29.22 4.36
C ALA A 19 12.31 -28.93 5.80
N THR A 20 11.73 -27.92 6.45
CA THR A 20 11.82 -27.79 7.91
C THR A 20 10.71 -28.63 8.54
N SER A 21 11.15 -29.59 9.32
CA SER A 21 10.46 -30.55 10.17
C SER A 21 9.11 -30.05 10.71
N CYS A 22 8.06 -30.83 10.45
CA CYS A 22 6.80 -30.78 11.20
C CYS A 22 7.07 -31.00 12.69
N LYS A 23 7.10 -29.95 13.48
CA LYS A 23 6.91 -30.03 14.92
C LYS A 23 5.41 -30.08 15.21
N ASN A 24 5.02 -31.03 16.00
CA ASN A 24 3.67 -31.34 16.44
C ASN A 24 2.84 -30.09 16.75
N ARG A 25 1.71 -29.91 16.05
CA ARG A 25 0.65 -28.99 16.40
C ARG A 25 -0.08 -29.49 17.65
N THR A 26 0.38 -29.08 18.80
CA THR A 26 -0.40 -29.11 20.03
C THR A 26 -0.31 -27.72 20.63
N GLY A 27 -1.40 -26.97 20.64
CA GLY A 27 -1.48 -25.80 21.47
C GLY A 27 -2.03 -24.53 20.87
N ILE A 28 -3.30 -24.55 20.43
CA ILE A 28 -4.10 -23.30 20.46
C ILE A 28 -4.65 -23.05 21.87
N SER A 29 -4.46 -23.96 22.83
CA SER A 29 -5.22 -23.96 24.09
C SER A 29 -4.62 -23.15 25.24
N ASP A 30 -3.34 -22.80 25.24
CA ASP A 30 -2.72 -22.21 26.45
C ASP A 30 -2.62 -20.69 26.47
N ASN A 31 -2.85 -19.98 25.35
CA ASN A 31 -2.72 -18.51 25.27
C ASN A 31 -3.99 -17.77 24.78
N VAL A 32 -5.14 -18.44 24.72
CA VAL A 32 -6.40 -17.78 24.23
C VAL A 32 -6.81 -16.63 25.15
N THR A 33 -6.51 -16.69 26.43
CA THR A 33 -6.82 -15.63 27.41
C THR A 33 -5.97 -14.38 27.23
N GLU A 34 -4.78 -14.47 26.60
CA GLU A 34 -3.92 -13.29 26.32
C GLU A 34 -4.28 -12.64 24.98
N ILE A 35 -4.92 -13.38 24.06
CA ILE A 35 -5.31 -12.86 22.74
C ILE A 35 -6.58 -12.02 22.84
N ILE A 36 -7.53 -12.44 23.66
CA ILE A 36 -8.76 -11.66 23.89
C ILE A 36 -8.40 -10.44 24.74
N ALA A 37 -8.84 -9.26 24.31
CA ALA A 37 -8.59 -8.03 25.04
C ALA A 37 -9.06 -8.16 26.50
N PRO A 38 -8.27 -7.67 27.47
CA PRO A 38 -8.68 -7.66 28.87
C PRO A 38 -9.90 -6.75 29.07
N ASP A 39 -10.50 -6.80 30.26
CA ASP A 39 -11.55 -5.88 30.68
C ASP A 39 -12.83 -5.94 29.84
N ALA A 40 -13.28 -7.16 29.53
CA ALA A 40 -14.59 -7.35 28.89
C ALA A 40 -15.68 -6.63 29.68
N PRO A 41 -16.54 -5.82 29.01
CA PRO A 41 -17.65 -5.13 29.70
C PRO A 41 -18.59 -6.15 30.31
N ALA A 42 -19.10 -5.84 31.51
CA ALA A 42 -19.94 -6.75 32.28
C ALA A 42 -21.28 -7.07 31.59
N ASN A 43 -21.75 -6.20 30.72
CA ASN A 43 -22.95 -6.41 29.92
C ASN A 43 -22.93 -5.55 28.65
N PHE A 44 -23.75 -5.95 27.67
CA PHE A 44 -23.93 -5.23 26.41
C PHE A 44 -25.00 -4.12 26.50
N PHE A 45 -25.99 -4.32 27.36
CA PHE A 45 -27.13 -3.41 27.50
C PHE A 45 -26.65 -2.01 27.93
N ASP A 46 -27.19 -0.99 27.27
CA ASP A 46 -26.93 0.44 27.50
C ASP A 46 -25.49 0.88 27.23
N LYS A 47 -24.59 -0.05 26.86
CA LYS A 47 -23.17 0.22 26.59
C LYS A 47 -22.66 -0.49 25.34
N PRO A 48 -23.37 -0.43 24.20
CA PRO A 48 -22.95 -1.16 23.00
C PRO A 48 -21.59 -0.67 22.49
N GLY A 49 -21.28 0.62 22.63
CA GLY A 49 -20.00 1.19 22.20
C GLY A 49 -18.80 0.59 22.93
N GLU A 50 -18.87 0.42 24.26
CA GLU A 50 -17.80 -0.20 25.05
C GLU A 50 -17.59 -1.66 24.64
N TYR A 51 -18.67 -2.41 24.42
CA TYR A 51 -18.59 -3.81 23.98
C TYR A 51 -17.99 -3.93 22.58
N LEU A 52 -18.43 -3.11 21.63
CA LEU A 52 -17.93 -3.12 20.26
C LEU A 52 -16.46 -2.72 20.18
N ASP A 53 -16.00 -1.79 21.01
CA ASP A 53 -14.58 -1.44 21.09
C ASP A 53 -13.75 -2.60 21.67
N TRP A 54 -14.21 -3.26 22.72
CA TRP A 54 -13.60 -4.47 23.28
C TRP A 54 -13.57 -5.63 22.26
N GLN A 55 -14.68 -5.85 21.54
CA GLN A 55 -14.76 -6.87 20.49
C GLN A 55 -13.77 -6.59 19.38
N SER A 56 -13.71 -5.35 18.90
CA SER A 56 -12.76 -4.92 17.87
C SER A 56 -11.32 -5.10 18.35
N ALA A 57 -11.00 -4.70 19.58
CA ALA A 57 -9.67 -4.91 20.16
C ALA A 57 -9.28 -6.39 20.18
N SER A 58 -10.22 -7.27 20.58
CA SER A 58 -9.98 -8.73 20.61
C SER A 58 -9.75 -9.28 19.20
N MET A 59 -10.56 -8.88 18.22
CA MET A 59 -10.39 -9.29 16.83
C MET A 59 -9.06 -8.81 16.26
N LEU A 60 -8.69 -7.56 16.48
CA LEU A 60 -7.42 -6.99 16.01
C LEU A 60 -6.20 -7.67 16.65
N ASN A 61 -6.29 -8.07 17.93
CA ASN A 61 -5.24 -8.87 18.57
C ASN A 61 -5.07 -10.25 17.91
N ILE A 62 -6.18 -10.94 17.61
CA ILE A 62 -6.15 -12.23 16.90
C ILE A 62 -5.54 -12.05 15.51
N VAL A 63 -6.01 -11.06 14.75
CA VAL A 63 -5.48 -10.72 13.43
C VAL A 63 -3.99 -10.49 13.49
N ARG A 64 -3.51 -9.67 14.42
CA ARG A 64 -2.09 -9.39 14.58
C ARG A 64 -1.26 -10.65 14.82
N GLN A 65 -1.73 -11.58 15.64
CA GLN A 65 -1.05 -12.86 15.85
C GLN A 65 -0.98 -13.69 14.56
N ILE A 66 -2.09 -13.76 13.82
CA ILE A 66 -2.12 -14.48 12.54
C ILE A 66 -1.13 -13.86 11.54
N LEU A 67 -1.13 -12.54 11.40
CA LEU A 67 -0.27 -11.86 10.44
C LEU A 67 1.22 -11.96 10.79
N LEU A 68 1.57 -11.97 12.07
CA LEU A 68 2.94 -12.21 12.53
C LEU A 68 3.42 -13.65 12.26
N GLU A 69 2.54 -14.64 12.41
CA GLU A 69 2.86 -16.05 12.11
C GLU A 69 2.89 -16.32 10.60
N TYR A 70 2.04 -15.65 9.86
CA TYR A 70 1.87 -15.82 8.41
C TYR A 70 2.09 -14.50 7.66
N PRO A 71 3.33 -14.04 7.46
CA PRO A 71 3.62 -12.80 6.74
C PRO A 71 3.22 -12.91 5.25
N PRO A 72 3.11 -11.76 4.54
CA PRO A 72 2.74 -11.71 3.12
C PRO A 72 3.60 -12.61 2.24
N ARG A 73 2.97 -13.34 1.34
CA ARG A 73 3.65 -14.27 0.41
C ARG A 73 2.77 -14.59 -0.81
N VAL A 74 3.39 -15.01 -1.89
CA VAL A 74 2.70 -15.37 -3.15
C VAL A 74 1.72 -16.53 -2.96
N ILE A 75 2.12 -17.59 -2.24
CA ILE A 75 1.22 -18.70 -1.89
C ILE A 75 0.71 -18.46 -0.48
N GLU A 76 -0.46 -17.88 -0.39
CA GLU A 76 -1.02 -17.43 0.86
C GLU A 76 -1.77 -18.55 1.61
N PRO A 77 -1.53 -18.73 2.93
CA PRO A 77 -2.29 -19.68 3.74
C PRO A 77 -3.69 -19.14 4.05
N GLN A 78 -4.63 -20.06 4.30
CA GLN A 78 -6.03 -19.70 4.58
C GLN A 78 -6.17 -18.83 5.85
N GLU A 79 -5.28 -18.99 6.81
CA GLU A 79 -5.25 -18.20 8.05
C GLU A 79 -5.18 -16.69 7.75
N ARG A 80 -4.42 -16.28 6.72
CA ARG A 80 -4.38 -14.88 6.32
C ARG A 80 -5.70 -14.41 5.75
N GLN A 81 -6.38 -15.23 4.92
CA GLN A 81 -7.69 -14.86 4.38
C GLN A 81 -8.72 -14.67 5.50
N VAL A 82 -8.67 -15.51 6.55
CA VAL A 82 -9.51 -15.32 7.74
C VAL A 82 -9.18 -14.00 8.44
N ALA A 83 -7.90 -13.66 8.60
CA ALA A 83 -7.49 -12.39 9.18
C ALA A 83 -8.02 -11.19 8.37
N MET A 84 -7.97 -11.24 7.04
CA MET A 84 -8.52 -10.18 6.17
C MET A 84 -10.03 -10.01 6.36
N VAL A 85 -10.80 -11.11 6.41
CA VAL A 85 -12.24 -11.05 6.70
C VAL A 85 -12.52 -10.46 8.10
N MET A 86 -11.68 -10.77 9.10
CA MET A 86 -11.81 -10.19 10.43
C MET A 86 -11.49 -8.68 10.45
N LEU A 87 -10.49 -8.23 9.69
CA LEU A 87 -10.19 -6.81 9.50
C LEU A 87 -11.36 -6.09 8.85
N ASP A 88 -11.91 -6.63 7.76
CA ASP A 88 -13.07 -6.07 7.10
C ASP A 88 -14.26 -5.95 8.07
N ALA A 89 -14.51 -6.97 8.90
CA ALA A 89 -15.57 -6.92 9.90
C ALA A 89 -15.38 -5.81 10.96
N VAL A 90 -14.13 -5.47 11.30
CA VAL A 90 -13.82 -4.37 12.21
C VAL A 90 -13.93 -3.02 11.51
N PHE A 91 -13.41 -2.91 10.28
CA PHE A 91 -13.31 -1.65 9.57
C PHE A 91 -14.61 -1.24 8.86
N HIS A 92 -15.50 -2.19 8.56
CA HIS A 92 -16.85 -1.91 8.04
C HIS A 92 -17.88 -1.55 9.13
N ASP A 93 -17.47 -1.31 10.37
CA ASP A 93 -18.29 -0.62 11.35
C ASP A 93 -18.24 0.90 11.10
N GLU A 94 -19.40 1.57 11.06
CA GLU A 94 -19.48 3.03 10.90
C GLU A 94 -18.66 3.78 11.96
N GLY A 95 -18.63 3.24 13.18
CA GLY A 95 -17.85 3.80 14.28
C GLY A 95 -16.34 3.49 14.22
N ALA A 96 -15.85 2.73 13.25
CA ALA A 96 -14.45 2.27 13.21
C ALA A 96 -13.41 3.40 13.41
N PRO A 97 -13.47 4.56 12.74
CA PRO A 97 -12.48 5.62 12.93
C PRO A 97 -12.52 6.23 14.35
N HIS A 98 -13.63 6.08 15.07
CA HIS A 98 -13.81 6.59 16.45
C HIS A 98 -13.47 5.54 17.51
N ARG A 99 -13.24 4.27 17.14
CA ARG A 99 -12.89 3.22 18.09
C ARG A 99 -11.44 3.34 18.50
N ARG A 100 -11.20 3.38 19.79
CA ARG A 100 -9.86 3.41 20.37
C ARG A 100 -9.01 2.21 19.94
N SER A 101 -9.64 1.04 19.81
CA SER A 101 -8.98 -0.19 19.32
C SER A 101 -8.42 -0.03 17.90
N VAL A 102 -9.20 0.58 17.00
CA VAL A 102 -8.80 0.83 15.60
C VAL A 102 -7.70 1.89 15.54
N GLN A 103 -7.84 2.99 16.29
CA GLN A 103 -6.80 4.03 16.39
C GLN A 103 -5.48 3.44 16.89
N ASN A 104 -5.53 2.66 17.96
CA ASN A 104 -4.35 1.99 18.50
C ASN A 104 -3.73 1.00 17.50
N PHE A 105 -4.56 0.26 16.76
CA PHE A 105 -4.08 -0.64 15.72
C PHE A 105 -3.32 0.12 14.64
N HIS A 106 -3.90 1.20 14.10
CA HIS A 106 -3.25 2.03 13.08
C HIS A 106 -1.88 2.56 13.56
N HIS A 107 -1.85 3.14 14.77
CA HIS A 107 -0.60 3.65 15.36
C HIS A 107 0.45 2.55 15.59
N GLN A 108 0.04 1.37 16.06
CA GLN A 108 0.94 0.24 16.29
C GLN A 108 1.50 -0.33 14.99
N GLN A 109 0.67 -0.44 13.96
CA GLN A 109 1.09 -0.94 12.66
C GLN A 109 2.11 0.00 12.02
N THR A 110 1.84 1.31 12.01
CA THR A 110 2.79 2.29 11.50
C THR A 110 4.08 2.36 12.33
N SER A 111 3.98 2.23 13.66
CA SER A 111 5.16 2.14 14.53
C SER A 111 6.02 0.91 14.22
N SER A 112 5.40 -0.21 13.85
CA SER A 112 6.13 -1.41 13.43
C SER A 112 6.86 -1.19 12.10
N VAL A 113 6.22 -0.54 11.13
CA VAL A 113 6.87 -0.15 9.86
C VAL A 113 8.07 0.77 10.12
N LEU A 114 7.89 1.80 10.93
CA LEU A 114 8.98 2.73 11.27
C LEU A 114 10.17 1.99 11.88
N LYS A 115 9.92 1.10 12.84
CA LYS A 115 10.95 0.29 13.46
C LYS A 115 11.66 -0.65 12.47
N GLU A 116 10.93 -1.22 11.52
CA GLU A 116 11.53 -2.03 10.45
C GLU A 116 12.39 -1.16 9.53
N LEU A 117 11.89 -0.01 9.08
CA LEU A 117 12.63 0.94 8.26
C LEU A 117 13.94 1.40 8.91
N GLU A 118 13.93 1.65 10.21
CA GLU A 118 15.14 2.06 10.97
C GLU A 118 16.18 0.93 11.08
N ASN A 119 15.76 -0.33 11.04
CA ASN A 119 16.63 -1.49 11.32
C ASN A 119 16.90 -2.40 10.10
N THR A 120 16.29 -2.10 8.94
CA THR A 120 16.40 -2.95 7.75
C THR A 120 17.19 -2.24 6.64
N GLU A 121 18.32 -2.84 6.27
CA GLU A 121 19.04 -2.47 5.06
C GLU A 121 18.63 -3.40 3.91
N ALA A 122 18.14 -2.84 2.81
CA ALA A 122 17.87 -3.59 1.58
C ALA A 122 19.18 -3.82 0.81
N SER A 123 20.04 -4.72 1.29
CA SER A 123 21.33 -5.02 0.62
C SER A 123 21.15 -5.71 -0.74
N LYS A 124 20.05 -6.44 -0.90
CA LYS A 124 19.61 -7.08 -2.14
C LYS A 124 18.07 -7.07 -2.19
N GLY A 125 17.55 -7.03 -3.42
CA GLY A 125 16.11 -7.04 -3.61
C GLY A 125 15.45 -5.71 -3.28
N MET A 126 14.17 -5.80 -2.96
CA MET A 126 13.32 -4.66 -2.67
C MET A 126 12.43 -4.98 -1.48
N MET A 127 12.38 -4.07 -0.51
CA MET A 127 11.44 -4.11 0.59
C MET A 127 10.25 -3.20 0.28
N ILE A 128 9.05 -3.69 0.55
CA ILE A 128 7.80 -2.97 0.33
C ILE A 128 7.04 -2.96 1.65
N TRP A 129 6.62 -1.79 2.12
CA TRP A 129 5.76 -1.62 3.28
C TRP A 129 4.44 -0.99 2.83
N LYS A 130 3.33 -1.62 3.18
CA LYS A 130 2.00 -1.05 2.97
C LYS A 130 1.58 -0.28 4.22
N LEU A 131 1.18 0.95 4.03
CA LEU A 131 0.63 1.81 5.07
C LEU A 131 -0.90 1.92 4.91
N TYR A 132 -1.48 2.95 5.54
CA TYR A 132 -2.89 3.26 5.42
C TYR A 132 -3.22 3.66 3.99
N ASP A 133 -4.38 3.20 3.52
CA ASP A 133 -4.96 3.53 2.23
C ASP A 133 -4.05 3.15 1.04
N MET A 134 -3.71 4.08 0.18
CA MET A 134 -2.74 3.91 -0.92
C MET A 134 -1.29 4.08 -0.50
N GLY A 135 -1.04 4.38 0.77
CA GLY A 135 0.30 4.62 1.28
C GLY A 135 1.23 3.41 1.13
N VAL A 136 2.33 3.57 0.38
CA VAL A 136 3.35 2.52 0.19
C VAL A 136 4.74 3.13 0.30
N ILE A 137 5.64 2.44 0.98
CA ILE A 137 7.08 2.75 0.98
C ILE A 137 7.83 1.60 0.36
N ILE A 138 8.76 1.92 -0.53
CA ILE A 138 9.59 0.95 -1.23
C ILE A 138 11.05 1.32 -1.01
N ARG A 139 11.84 0.36 -0.55
CA ARG A 139 13.27 0.52 -0.36
C ARG A 139 14.05 -0.49 -1.16
N THR A 140 14.97 0.00 -1.96
CA THR A 140 16.06 -0.76 -2.55
C THR A 140 17.38 -0.41 -1.84
N LYS A 141 18.50 -0.92 -2.33
CA LYS A 141 19.81 -0.57 -1.77
C LYS A 141 20.12 0.93 -1.88
N SER A 142 19.72 1.55 -3.00
CA SER A 142 20.13 2.92 -3.34
C SER A 142 19.11 3.98 -2.94
N VAL A 143 17.80 3.64 -2.95
CA VAL A 143 16.73 4.62 -2.80
C VAL A 143 15.56 4.08 -1.97
N THR A 144 14.92 4.97 -1.22
CA THR A 144 13.64 4.72 -0.52
C THR A 144 12.59 5.70 -1.04
N VAL A 145 11.56 5.18 -1.68
CA VAL A 145 10.50 5.96 -2.31
C VAL A 145 9.21 5.80 -1.52
N ALA A 146 8.52 6.92 -1.26
CA ALA A 146 7.20 6.93 -0.64
C ALA A 146 6.13 7.33 -1.67
N PHE A 147 4.97 6.68 -1.61
CA PHE A 147 3.79 7.00 -2.40
C PHE A 147 2.61 7.23 -1.47
N ASP A 148 1.86 8.30 -1.68
CA ASP A 148 0.58 8.64 -1.02
C ASP A 148 0.56 8.41 0.48
N ILE A 149 1.69 8.66 1.19
CA ILE A 149 1.72 8.50 2.64
C ILE A 149 1.06 9.69 3.33
N THR A 150 0.10 9.39 4.19
CA THR A 150 -0.67 10.36 4.95
C THR A 150 -0.69 10.01 6.43
N ARG A 151 -1.07 10.97 7.28
CA ARG A 151 -1.29 10.71 8.71
C ARG A 151 -2.53 9.85 8.98
N GLY A 152 -3.37 9.66 7.97
CA GLY A 152 -4.71 9.10 8.06
C GLY A 152 -5.74 10.23 8.02
N TYR A 153 -6.94 9.89 7.58
CA TYR A 153 -7.99 10.88 7.42
C TYR A 153 -8.66 11.22 8.74
N SER A 154 -8.61 12.49 9.11
CA SER A 154 -9.03 12.98 10.43
C SER A 154 -10.39 13.69 10.44
N SER A 155 -11.10 13.83 9.31
CA SER A 155 -12.38 14.55 9.30
C SER A 155 -13.42 13.92 10.23
N ASN A 156 -13.35 12.61 10.42
CA ASN A 156 -14.25 11.85 11.27
C ASN A 156 -13.72 11.65 12.69
N SER A 157 -12.38 11.62 12.86
CA SER A 157 -11.75 11.47 14.17
C SER A 157 -10.30 11.96 14.14
N GLU A 158 -9.99 13.06 14.83
CA GLU A 158 -8.61 13.52 14.99
C GLU A 158 -7.71 12.47 15.65
N ALA A 159 -8.28 11.61 16.49
CA ALA A 159 -7.54 10.56 17.18
C ALA A 159 -7.15 9.38 16.27
N PHE A 160 -7.71 9.27 15.06
CA PHE A 160 -7.29 8.30 14.07
C PHE A 160 -5.98 8.72 13.37
N ALA A 161 -5.73 10.02 13.23
CA ALA A 161 -4.54 10.53 12.59
C ALA A 161 -3.26 10.15 13.36
N LEU A 162 -2.21 9.77 12.63
CA LEU A 162 -0.89 9.52 13.19
C LEU A 162 -0.29 10.82 13.74
N PRO A 163 0.44 10.76 14.88
CA PRO A 163 1.15 11.91 15.42
C PRO A 163 2.19 12.46 14.45
N ASP A 164 2.32 13.79 14.37
CA ASP A 164 3.31 14.45 13.52
C ASP A 164 4.74 13.97 13.79
N GLU A 165 5.11 13.72 15.06
CA GLU A 165 6.43 13.17 15.41
C GLU A 165 6.70 11.80 14.78
N MET A 166 5.67 10.94 14.66
CA MET A 166 5.80 9.63 14.02
C MET A 166 5.99 9.79 12.51
N MET A 167 5.23 10.68 11.90
CA MET A 167 5.36 10.99 10.47
C MET A 167 6.69 11.65 10.14
N ASP A 168 7.17 12.55 10.98
CA ASP A 168 8.48 13.18 10.81
C ASP A 168 9.61 12.16 10.78
N LYS A 169 9.61 11.18 11.72
CA LYS A 169 10.56 10.06 11.69
C LYS A 169 10.41 9.17 10.47
N LEU A 170 9.19 8.97 9.98
CA LEU A 170 8.93 8.17 8.79
C LEU A 170 9.46 8.86 7.54
N THR A 171 9.28 10.19 7.44
CA THR A 171 9.84 10.98 6.34
C THR A 171 11.37 11.01 6.38
N ASP A 172 12.03 10.87 7.54
CA ASP A 172 13.49 10.71 7.64
C ASP A 172 13.98 9.48 6.88
N GLN A 173 13.19 8.41 6.86
CA GLN A 173 13.53 7.14 6.22
C GLN A 173 13.34 7.10 4.70
N CYS A 174 12.66 8.11 4.13
CA CYS A 174 12.36 8.18 2.70
C CYS A 174 13.22 9.25 2.01
N ASP A 175 13.47 9.08 0.72
CA ASP A 175 14.27 10.03 -0.08
C ASP A 175 13.39 11.01 -0.87
N LEU A 176 12.18 10.61 -1.23
CA LEU A 176 11.18 11.45 -1.92
C LEU A 176 9.76 10.95 -1.67
N LEU A 177 8.78 11.80 -2.00
CA LEU A 177 7.35 11.49 -1.93
C LEU A 177 6.69 11.71 -3.30
N PHE A 178 5.94 10.73 -3.78
CA PHE A 178 4.97 10.88 -4.86
C PHE A 178 3.57 11.00 -4.30
N ILE A 179 2.81 11.94 -4.82
CA ILE A 179 1.38 12.16 -4.53
C ILE A 179 0.63 11.94 -5.84
N SER A 180 -0.34 11.01 -5.81
CA SER A 180 -1.08 10.65 -7.02
C SER A 180 -2.10 11.71 -7.41
N HIS A 181 -2.85 12.27 -6.46
CA HIS A 181 -3.91 13.26 -6.75
C HIS A 181 -4.28 14.09 -5.50
N SER A 182 -5.23 15.01 -5.66
CA SER A 182 -5.52 16.06 -4.67
C SER A 182 -6.46 15.66 -3.53
N HIS A 183 -6.97 14.43 -3.47
CA HIS A 183 -7.77 13.97 -2.34
C HIS A 183 -6.94 13.88 -1.06
N ARG A 184 -7.59 14.09 0.09
CA ARG A 184 -6.90 14.22 1.38
C ARG A 184 -6.27 12.94 1.92
N ASP A 185 -6.79 11.82 1.50
CA ASP A 185 -6.30 10.48 1.81
C ASP A 185 -5.04 10.11 1.01
N HIS A 186 -4.67 10.94 0.00
CA HIS A 186 -3.43 10.83 -0.78
C HIS A 186 -2.51 12.04 -0.60
N ALA A 187 -3.07 13.24 -0.42
CA ALA A 187 -2.33 14.51 -0.38
C ALA A 187 -2.40 15.15 1.02
N ASP A 188 -1.51 14.74 1.92
CA ASP A 188 -1.34 15.35 3.24
C ASP A 188 -0.30 16.48 3.18
N GLU A 189 -0.77 17.74 3.22
CA GLU A 189 0.08 18.92 3.13
C GLU A 189 1.13 19.00 4.24
N VAL A 190 0.80 18.52 5.46
CA VAL A 190 1.74 18.51 6.58
C VAL A 190 2.87 17.51 6.34
N VAL A 191 2.54 16.33 5.81
CA VAL A 191 3.55 15.33 5.44
C VAL A 191 4.43 15.82 4.29
N ALA A 192 3.84 16.41 3.26
CA ALA A 192 4.59 17.02 2.16
C ALA A 192 5.54 18.12 2.65
N GLN A 193 5.08 18.98 3.58
CA GLN A 193 5.92 20.01 4.19
C GLN A 193 7.12 19.40 4.93
N MET A 194 6.94 18.27 5.65
CA MET A 194 8.04 17.58 6.34
C MET A 194 9.12 17.09 5.36
N PHE A 195 8.73 16.58 4.17
CA PHE A 195 9.70 16.22 3.12
C PHE A 195 10.45 17.45 2.60
N LEU A 196 9.73 18.49 2.24
CA LEU A 196 10.30 19.72 1.70
C LEU A 196 11.25 20.43 2.68
N ASP A 197 10.94 20.41 3.97
CA ASP A 197 11.81 21.00 5.01
C ASP A 197 13.12 20.23 5.22
N LYS A 198 13.14 18.96 4.77
CA LYS A 198 14.32 18.10 4.74
C LYS A 198 15.01 18.10 3.37
N SER A 199 14.66 19.05 2.49
CA SER A 199 15.16 19.13 1.10
C SER A 199 14.95 17.86 0.28
N LYS A 200 13.84 17.14 0.57
CA LYS A 200 13.45 15.94 -0.16
C LYS A 200 12.35 16.29 -1.17
N PRO A 201 12.46 15.87 -2.43
CA PRO A 201 11.45 16.18 -3.44
C PRO A 201 10.06 15.64 -3.08
N VAL A 202 9.05 16.43 -3.37
CA VAL A 202 7.64 16.03 -3.40
C VAL A 202 7.14 16.22 -4.82
N VAL A 203 6.63 15.16 -5.42
CA VAL A 203 6.12 15.16 -6.80
C VAL A 203 4.62 14.98 -6.78
N ALA A 204 3.87 15.88 -7.42
CA ALA A 204 2.42 15.84 -7.46
C ALA A 204 1.86 16.34 -8.80
N PRO A 205 0.59 16.04 -9.14
CA PRO A 205 -0.12 16.68 -10.24
C PRO A 205 -0.22 18.20 -10.05
N PRO A 206 -0.39 18.98 -11.14
CA PRO A 206 -0.38 20.44 -11.08
C PRO A 206 -1.60 21.05 -10.36
N ASP A 207 -2.66 20.31 -10.10
CA ASP A 207 -3.83 20.78 -9.34
C ASP A 207 -3.73 20.56 -7.83
N VAL A 208 -2.73 19.80 -7.38
CA VAL A 208 -2.49 19.56 -5.95
C VAL A 208 -1.97 20.83 -5.29
N TRP A 209 -2.77 21.37 -4.38
CA TRP A 209 -2.51 22.61 -3.63
C TRP A 209 -2.28 23.87 -4.48
N GLU A 210 -2.81 23.91 -5.71
CA GLU A 210 -2.75 25.11 -6.54
C GLU A 210 -3.23 26.35 -5.75
N GLY A 211 -2.44 27.41 -5.78
CA GLY A 211 -2.72 28.66 -5.04
C GLY A 211 -2.34 28.65 -3.56
N LYS A 212 -1.77 27.57 -3.03
CA LYS A 212 -1.19 27.53 -1.68
C LYS A 212 0.31 27.86 -1.70
N GLU A 213 0.85 28.29 -0.56
CA GLU A 213 2.26 28.65 -0.40
C GLU A 213 3.21 27.48 -0.71
N ILE A 214 2.82 26.25 -0.37
CA ILE A 214 3.62 25.05 -0.61
C ILE A 214 3.79 24.73 -2.11
N TYR A 215 2.88 25.21 -2.97
CA TYR A 215 2.79 24.84 -4.39
C TYR A 215 4.10 25.07 -5.15
N ASP A 216 4.74 26.22 -4.96
CA ASP A 216 5.98 26.58 -5.67
C ASP A 216 7.20 25.72 -5.26
N ARG A 217 7.06 24.91 -4.20
CA ARG A 217 8.10 23.98 -3.74
C ARG A 217 7.86 22.55 -4.24
N ILE A 218 6.68 22.27 -4.80
CA ILE A 218 6.31 20.95 -5.35
C ILE A 218 6.91 20.77 -6.74
N THR A 219 7.41 19.60 -7.03
CA THR A 219 7.86 19.22 -8.37
C THR A 219 6.68 18.73 -9.20
N HIS A 220 6.42 19.43 -10.31
CA HIS A 220 5.40 19.01 -11.28
C HIS A 220 6.09 18.48 -12.52
N LEU A 221 6.08 17.16 -12.70
CA LEU A 221 6.59 16.50 -13.88
C LEU A 221 5.56 16.51 -15.00
N GLU A 222 6.02 16.40 -16.25
CA GLU A 222 5.13 16.25 -17.39
C GLU A 222 4.35 14.94 -17.30
N ARG A 223 3.03 15.02 -17.43
CA ARG A 223 2.13 13.87 -17.46
C ARG A 223 2.04 13.34 -18.89
N LYS A 224 3.03 12.51 -19.28
CA LYS A 224 3.17 12.06 -20.64
C LYS A 224 3.55 10.58 -20.70
N ALA A 225 2.68 9.79 -21.33
CA ALA A 225 2.88 8.36 -21.44
C ALA A 225 4.26 8.02 -22.06
N HIS A 226 4.92 7.06 -21.47
CA HIS A 226 6.17 6.45 -21.91
C HIS A 226 7.41 7.37 -21.93
N GLU A 227 7.29 8.65 -21.55
CA GLU A 227 8.41 9.57 -21.49
C GLU A 227 9.13 9.47 -20.15
N VAL A 228 10.38 9.05 -20.19
CA VAL A 228 11.25 8.99 -19.00
C VAL A 228 11.73 10.40 -18.66
N GLN A 229 11.53 10.79 -17.42
CA GLN A 229 11.98 12.04 -16.82
C GLN A 229 12.88 11.73 -15.63
N GLN A 230 13.66 12.71 -15.18
CA GLN A 230 14.62 12.53 -14.10
C GLN A 230 14.29 13.44 -12.91
N ILE A 231 14.47 12.89 -11.71
CA ILE A 231 14.37 13.61 -10.46
C ILE A 231 15.74 13.57 -9.78
N TRP A 232 16.30 14.72 -9.48
CA TRP A 232 17.52 14.83 -8.71
C TRP A 232 17.26 14.65 -7.22
N LEU A 233 17.92 13.67 -6.60
CA LEU A 233 17.89 13.43 -5.16
C LEU A 233 19.16 13.95 -4.53
N GLU A 234 19.12 15.18 -4.02
CA GLU A 234 20.29 15.89 -3.50
C GLU A 234 20.95 15.15 -2.33
N ASN A 235 20.16 14.58 -1.44
CA ASN A 235 20.63 13.80 -0.29
C ASN A 235 21.35 12.50 -0.64
N LYS A 236 21.23 12.02 -1.88
CA LYS A 236 21.85 10.80 -2.39
C LYS A 236 22.89 11.03 -3.48
N ASP A 237 23.01 12.25 -4.02
CA ASP A 237 23.80 12.53 -5.22
C ASP A 237 23.40 11.59 -6.38
N LEU A 238 22.09 11.47 -6.63
CA LEU A 238 21.49 10.46 -7.50
C LEU A 238 20.39 11.04 -8.37
N GLU A 239 20.35 10.68 -9.65
CA GLU A 239 19.20 10.87 -10.53
C GLU A 239 18.30 9.63 -10.50
N LEU A 240 16.99 9.83 -10.30
CA LEU A 240 15.97 8.80 -10.33
C LEU A 240 15.14 8.94 -11.60
N ASP A 241 15.13 7.91 -12.42
CA ASP A 241 14.32 7.85 -13.64
C ASP A 241 12.87 7.49 -13.30
N VAL A 242 11.92 8.23 -13.88
CA VAL A 242 10.49 8.02 -13.67
C VAL A 242 9.68 8.28 -14.94
N VAL A 243 8.54 7.63 -15.05
CA VAL A 243 7.48 8.00 -16.01
C VAL A 243 6.25 8.40 -15.23
N VAL A 244 5.65 9.55 -15.56
CA VAL A 244 4.37 10.00 -15.02
C VAL A 244 3.31 9.89 -16.11
N TYR A 245 2.47 8.87 -16.00
CA TYR A 245 1.37 8.67 -16.94
C TYR A 245 0.18 9.58 -16.61
N PRO A 246 -0.54 10.07 -17.64
CA PRO A 246 -1.66 10.99 -17.49
C PRO A 246 -2.95 10.28 -17.06
N GLY A 247 -2.94 9.64 -15.89
CA GLY A 247 -4.10 8.95 -15.34
C GLY A 247 -5.15 9.91 -14.78
N HIS A 248 -6.36 9.39 -14.54
CA HIS A 248 -7.49 10.13 -13.99
C HIS A 248 -8.27 9.28 -12.98
N GLN A 249 -8.76 9.93 -11.93
CA GLN A 249 -9.85 9.38 -11.12
C GLN A 249 -11.18 9.90 -11.67
N GLY A 250 -12.08 8.98 -12.01
CA GLY A 250 -13.29 9.36 -12.73
C GLY A 250 -12.98 10.08 -14.04
N THR A 251 -13.74 11.10 -14.40
CA THR A 251 -13.62 11.76 -15.71
C THR A 251 -12.62 12.91 -15.76
N ASN A 252 -12.38 13.61 -14.65
CA ASN A 252 -11.69 14.90 -14.71
C ASN A 252 -10.61 15.12 -13.63
N LEU A 253 -10.57 14.33 -12.56
CA LEU A 253 -9.58 14.52 -11.52
C LEU A 253 -8.23 13.99 -12.00
N LEU A 254 -7.24 14.87 -12.02
CA LEU A 254 -5.89 14.49 -12.41
C LEU A 254 -5.31 13.51 -11.39
N ASN A 255 -4.84 12.36 -11.88
CA ASN A 255 -4.20 11.35 -11.07
C ASN A 255 -2.91 10.90 -11.75
N ASN A 256 -1.77 11.16 -11.13
CA ASN A 256 -0.49 10.68 -11.62
C ASN A 256 -0.38 9.17 -11.39
N VAL A 257 -0.22 8.42 -12.45
CA VAL A 257 0.27 7.03 -12.36
C VAL A 257 1.78 7.08 -12.55
N VAL A 258 2.53 6.65 -11.53
CA VAL A 258 3.98 6.82 -11.50
C VAL A 258 4.69 5.48 -11.61
N LEU A 259 5.53 5.35 -12.62
CA LEU A 259 6.47 4.23 -12.77
C LEU A 259 7.87 4.72 -12.43
N VAL A 260 8.45 4.14 -11.39
CA VAL A 260 9.79 4.45 -10.89
C VAL A 260 10.76 3.35 -11.33
N PHE A 261 11.89 3.74 -11.91
CA PHE A 261 13.02 2.86 -12.25
C PHE A 261 14.11 3.05 -11.21
N THR A 262 14.23 2.11 -10.27
CA THR A 262 15.26 2.24 -9.24
C THR A 262 16.66 1.94 -9.81
N PRO A 263 17.71 2.60 -9.30
CA PRO A 263 19.08 2.35 -9.76
C PRO A 263 19.54 0.90 -9.56
N ASP A 264 18.85 0.17 -8.69
CA ASP A 264 19.13 -1.23 -8.39
C ASP A 264 18.43 -2.21 -9.36
N GLY A 265 17.72 -1.67 -10.38
CA GLY A 265 17.09 -2.44 -11.45
C GLY A 265 15.71 -3.00 -11.13
N TYR A 266 14.99 -2.40 -10.17
CA TYR A 266 13.60 -2.72 -9.85
C TYR A 266 12.65 -1.61 -10.28
N ASN A 267 11.54 -1.98 -10.92
CA ASN A 267 10.58 -1.05 -11.48
C ASN A 267 9.24 -1.17 -10.76
N VAL A 268 8.77 -0.06 -10.22
CA VAL A 268 7.54 -0.04 -9.41
C VAL A 268 6.56 0.95 -9.98
N CYS A 269 5.35 0.49 -10.26
CA CYS A 269 4.25 1.32 -10.73
C CYS A 269 3.19 1.47 -9.64
N HIS A 270 2.89 2.72 -9.26
CA HIS A 270 1.82 3.08 -8.34
C HIS A 270 0.74 3.83 -9.11
N THR A 271 -0.50 3.33 -9.05
CA THR A 271 -1.56 3.89 -9.90
C THR A 271 -2.34 5.03 -9.24
N GLY A 272 -2.17 5.26 -7.94
CA GLY A 272 -3.15 6.09 -7.22
C GLY A 272 -4.56 5.56 -7.48
N ASP A 273 -5.52 6.45 -7.60
CA ASP A 273 -6.94 6.14 -7.83
C ASP A 273 -7.34 6.12 -9.30
N GLN A 274 -6.41 5.74 -10.17
CA GLN A 274 -6.72 5.64 -11.60
C GLN A 274 -7.95 4.76 -11.82
N SER A 275 -8.98 5.33 -12.45
CA SER A 275 -10.26 4.66 -12.67
C SER A 275 -10.98 5.11 -13.95
N ASN A 276 -10.38 5.95 -14.77
CA ASN A 276 -10.93 6.33 -16.05
C ASN A 276 -10.66 5.26 -17.10
N GLU A 277 -11.70 4.78 -17.78
CA GLU A 277 -11.58 3.79 -18.86
C GLU A 277 -10.83 4.33 -20.09
N ASP A 278 -10.87 5.64 -20.36
CA ASP A 278 -10.13 6.26 -21.46
C ASP A 278 -8.60 6.13 -21.28
N ASP A 279 -8.13 5.96 -20.06
CA ASP A 279 -6.72 5.76 -19.73
C ASP A 279 -6.19 4.42 -20.27
N PHE A 280 -7.05 3.47 -20.61
CA PHE A 280 -6.62 2.24 -21.27
C PHE A 280 -5.98 2.49 -22.65
N SER A 281 -6.16 3.69 -23.23
CA SER A 281 -5.45 4.08 -24.45
C SER A 281 -3.92 4.05 -24.31
N TRP A 282 -3.38 4.27 -23.10
CA TRP A 282 -1.95 4.16 -22.81
C TRP A 282 -1.63 2.99 -21.86
N ILE A 283 -2.55 2.56 -20.98
CA ILE A 283 -2.34 1.42 -20.08
C ILE A 283 -2.01 0.16 -20.88
N ASP A 284 -2.74 -0.11 -21.96
CA ASP A 284 -2.56 -1.29 -22.81
C ASP A 284 -1.18 -1.34 -23.48
N GLU A 285 -0.45 -0.23 -23.52
CA GLU A 285 0.85 -0.10 -24.18
C GLU A 285 2.04 -0.12 -23.18
N VAL A 286 1.80 -0.03 -21.85
CA VAL A 286 2.87 0.10 -20.85
C VAL A 286 3.90 -1.03 -20.97
N ALA A 287 3.44 -2.28 -21.04
CA ALA A 287 4.34 -3.44 -21.13
C ALA A 287 5.13 -3.54 -22.44
N GLU A 288 4.72 -2.81 -23.48
CA GLU A 288 5.47 -2.72 -24.74
C GLU A 288 6.68 -1.79 -24.63
N HIS A 289 6.59 -0.80 -23.71
CA HIS A 289 7.60 0.25 -23.54
C HIS A 289 8.48 0.02 -22.29
N HIS A 290 7.90 -0.49 -21.21
CA HIS A 290 8.57 -0.59 -19.92
C HIS A 290 8.25 -1.91 -19.23
N THR A 291 9.19 -2.39 -18.42
CA THR A 291 8.96 -3.52 -17.51
C THR A 291 8.44 -3.01 -16.17
N VAL A 292 7.53 -3.76 -15.55
CA VAL A 292 7.00 -3.48 -14.21
C VAL A 292 7.23 -4.71 -13.34
N ASP A 293 8.01 -4.57 -12.26
CA ASP A 293 8.19 -5.66 -11.31
C ASP A 293 7.02 -5.70 -10.32
N VAL A 294 6.63 -4.54 -9.80
CA VAL A 294 5.53 -4.41 -8.86
C VAL A 294 4.53 -3.38 -9.36
N LEU A 295 3.28 -3.80 -9.45
CA LEU A 295 2.13 -2.93 -9.67
C LEU A 295 1.38 -2.76 -8.34
N VAL A 296 1.18 -1.50 -7.92
CA VAL A 296 0.33 -1.13 -6.78
C VAL A 296 -0.91 -0.43 -7.33
N PRO A 297 -1.95 -1.19 -7.69
CA PRO A 297 -3.20 -0.61 -8.20
C PRO A 297 -4.15 -0.31 -7.06
N ASN A 298 -5.09 0.62 -7.29
CA ASN A 298 -6.23 0.72 -6.40
C ASN A 298 -7.07 -0.58 -6.46
N CYS A 299 -7.64 -0.99 -5.34
CA CYS A 299 -8.36 -2.25 -5.22
C CYS A 299 -9.69 -2.27 -6.00
N TRP A 300 -10.21 -1.12 -6.42
CA TRP A 300 -11.49 -0.97 -7.13
C TRP A 300 -11.34 -0.54 -8.59
N THR A 301 -10.16 -0.74 -9.20
CA THR A 301 -9.97 -0.48 -10.65
C THR A 301 -11.06 -1.15 -11.50
N PRO A 302 -11.54 -0.50 -12.57
CA PRO A 302 -12.71 -0.96 -13.34
C PRO A 302 -12.51 -2.32 -14.02
N ASP A 303 -11.32 -2.58 -14.53
CA ASP A 303 -10.97 -3.83 -15.23
C ASP A 303 -9.61 -4.36 -14.74
N PRO A 304 -9.60 -5.16 -13.66
CA PRO A 304 -8.35 -5.71 -13.11
C PRO A 304 -7.56 -6.57 -14.09
N LEU A 305 -8.24 -7.34 -14.94
CA LEU A 305 -7.55 -8.21 -15.91
C LEU A 305 -6.87 -7.38 -16.99
N ARG A 306 -7.56 -6.37 -17.54
CA ARG A 306 -6.99 -5.49 -18.56
C ARG A 306 -5.85 -4.65 -17.97
N THR A 307 -6.06 -4.10 -16.77
CA THR A 307 -5.02 -3.37 -16.04
C THR A 307 -3.79 -4.26 -15.84
N ALA A 308 -3.94 -5.46 -15.28
CA ALA A 308 -2.83 -6.38 -15.08
C ALA A 308 -2.14 -6.77 -16.39
N THR A 309 -2.91 -6.92 -17.49
CA THR A 309 -2.35 -7.27 -18.80
C THR A 309 -1.56 -6.12 -19.40
N GLY A 310 -2.06 -4.88 -19.29
CA GLY A 310 -1.39 -3.69 -19.82
C GLY A 310 -0.05 -3.40 -19.14
N TYR A 311 0.02 -3.58 -17.83
CA TYR A 311 1.27 -3.42 -17.07
C TYR A 311 2.16 -4.67 -17.08
N ALA A 312 1.60 -5.87 -17.23
CA ALA A 312 2.27 -7.18 -17.19
C ALA A 312 3.28 -7.34 -16.02
N PRO A 313 2.90 -7.06 -14.75
CA PRO A 313 3.82 -7.03 -13.63
C PRO A 313 4.24 -8.43 -13.18
N LEU A 314 5.36 -8.53 -12.43
CA LEU A 314 5.67 -9.76 -11.70
C LEU A 314 4.71 -9.96 -10.52
N PHE A 315 4.40 -8.88 -9.77
CA PHE A 315 3.49 -8.91 -8.63
C PHE A 315 2.48 -7.78 -8.69
N ILE A 316 1.32 -8.05 -8.13
CA ILE A 316 0.26 -7.08 -7.87
C ILE A 316 0.08 -6.98 -6.36
N ILE A 317 0.14 -5.78 -5.82
CA ILE A 317 -0.15 -5.46 -4.42
C ILE A 317 -1.31 -4.46 -4.41
N PRO A 318 -2.57 -4.91 -4.35
CA PRO A 318 -3.70 -3.98 -4.30
C PRO A 318 -3.62 -3.08 -3.07
N ALA A 319 -4.09 -1.86 -3.21
CA ALA A 319 -4.16 -0.88 -2.13
C ALA A 319 -5.48 -0.11 -2.18
N HIS A 320 -5.72 0.82 -1.25
CA HIS A 320 -6.95 1.58 -1.06
C HIS A 320 -8.11 0.77 -0.43
N GLU A 321 -7.78 -0.27 0.34
CA GLU A 321 -8.82 -0.98 1.09
C GLU A 321 -9.08 -0.29 2.44
N ASN A 322 -10.35 -0.33 2.82
CA ASN A 322 -10.81 0.14 4.13
C ASN A 322 -10.40 1.58 4.46
N GLU A 323 -10.52 2.49 3.50
CA GLU A 323 -10.34 3.92 3.74
C GLU A 323 -11.44 4.41 4.72
N LEU A 324 -11.03 4.75 5.96
CA LEU A 324 -11.97 5.02 7.06
C LEU A 324 -12.57 6.45 7.06
N GLY A 325 -12.09 7.32 6.19
CA GLY A 325 -12.71 8.62 5.93
C GLY A 325 -13.99 8.51 5.09
N HIS A 326 -14.12 7.44 4.32
CA HIS A 326 -15.31 7.16 3.53
C HIS A 326 -16.44 6.54 4.36
N SER A 327 -17.68 6.70 3.86
CA SER A 327 -18.82 5.93 4.33
C SER A 327 -18.66 4.45 3.99
N ILE A 328 -19.35 3.55 4.70
CA ILE A 328 -19.19 2.10 4.57
C ILE A 328 -19.35 1.60 3.13
N ASP A 329 -20.30 2.17 2.39
CA ASP A 329 -20.59 1.82 1.00
C ASP A 329 -19.48 2.18 0.00
N HIS A 330 -18.45 2.91 0.45
CA HIS A 330 -17.26 3.25 -0.33
C HIS A 330 -15.97 2.71 0.31
N ARG A 331 -16.07 1.83 1.30
CA ARG A 331 -14.92 1.13 1.89
C ARG A 331 -14.74 -0.22 1.24
N GLU A 332 -13.82 -0.33 0.31
CA GLU A 332 -13.50 -1.62 -0.31
C GLU A 332 -12.83 -2.56 0.69
N SER A 333 -13.11 -3.84 0.56
CA SER A 333 -12.64 -4.84 1.51
C SER A 333 -11.35 -5.54 1.07
N TYR A 334 -10.51 -5.95 2.03
CA TYR A 334 -9.36 -6.82 1.75
C TYR A 334 -9.79 -8.15 1.14
N ALA A 335 -10.86 -8.76 1.67
CA ALA A 335 -11.30 -10.08 1.26
C ALA A 335 -11.74 -10.15 -0.21
N LEU A 336 -12.29 -9.08 -0.77
CA LEU A 336 -12.70 -9.03 -2.17
C LEU A 336 -11.50 -9.04 -3.15
N ASN A 337 -10.32 -8.63 -2.72
CA ASN A 337 -9.13 -8.67 -3.57
C ASN A 337 -8.74 -10.08 -4.00
N TYR A 338 -9.09 -11.11 -3.23
CA TYR A 338 -8.82 -12.49 -3.61
C TYR A 338 -9.54 -12.91 -4.89
N SER A 339 -10.77 -12.44 -5.10
CA SER A 339 -11.56 -12.71 -6.30
C SER A 339 -11.37 -11.65 -7.38
N ARG A 340 -11.26 -10.37 -7.01
CA ARG A 340 -11.10 -9.26 -7.97
C ARG A 340 -9.79 -9.38 -8.75
N TRP A 341 -8.71 -9.73 -8.06
CA TRP A 341 -7.39 -9.94 -8.66
C TRP A 341 -7.11 -11.43 -8.95
N ASP A 342 -8.14 -12.21 -9.33
CA ASP A 342 -7.95 -13.56 -9.87
C ASP A 342 -7.53 -13.49 -11.35
N VAL A 343 -6.32 -13.03 -11.55
CA VAL A 343 -5.67 -12.77 -12.85
C VAL A 343 -4.40 -13.63 -12.97
N PRO A 344 -3.86 -13.88 -14.19
CA PRO A 344 -2.70 -14.76 -14.41
C PRO A 344 -1.36 -14.12 -13.99
N TYR A 345 -1.35 -13.33 -12.92
CA TYR A 345 -0.19 -12.67 -12.33
C TYR A 345 -0.13 -13.00 -10.84
N PHE A 346 1.06 -12.96 -10.25
CA PHE A 346 1.19 -13.13 -8.80
C PHE A 346 0.58 -11.95 -8.06
N LYS A 347 -0.19 -12.25 -7.01
CA LYS A 347 -0.75 -11.23 -6.12
C LYS A 347 -0.31 -11.46 -4.69
N ILE A 348 -0.17 -10.37 -3.95
CA ILE A 348 0.18 -10.36 -2.54
C ILE A 348 -0.78 -9.41 -1.86
N ILE A 349 -1.69 -9.97 -1.05
CA ILE A 349 -2.64 -9.16 -0.27
C ILE A 349 -1.96 -8.76 1.02
N MET A 350 -1.84 -7.46 1.24
CA MET A 350 -1.22 -6.86 2.42
C MET A 350 -2.22 -5.94 3.12
N THR A 351 -2.13 -5.86 4.43
CA THR A 351 -2.83 -4.85 5.22
C THR A 351 -1.86 -3.80 5.76
N TRP A 352 -2.39 -2.79 6.42
CA TRP A 352 -1.59 -1.71 7.02
C TRP A 352 -0.51 -2.24 7.96
N GLY A 353 0.70 -1.78 7.77
CA GLY A 353 1.85 -2.12 8.60
C GLY A 353 2.54 -3.43 8.27
N GLU A 354 2.15 -4.11 7.20
CA GLU A 354 2.85 -5.28 6.71
C GLU A 354 3.98 -4.93 5.75
N SER A 355 4.98 -5.79 5.72
CA SER A 355 6.11 -5.71 4.80
C SER A 355 6.22 -6.95 3.93
N PHE A 356 6.70 -6.77 2.71
CA PHE A 356 7.05 -7.85 1.79
C PHE A 356 8.47 -7.65 1.25
N HIS A 357 9.29 -8.69 1.35
CA HIS A 357 10.64 -8.68 0.79
C HIS A 357 10.67 -9.44 -0.52
N PHE A 358 10.82 -8.70 -1.62
CA PHE A 358 11.14 -9.26 -2.93
C PHE A 358 12.65 -9.43 -3.08
N ASN A 359 13.11 -10.67 -3.16
CA ASN A 359 14.51 -10.99 -3.41
C ASN A 359 14.56 -11.93 -4.62
N PRO A 360 14.85 -11.40 -5.82
CA PRO A 360 15.04 -12.25 -6.99
C PRO A 360 16.28 -13.13 -6.78
N ILE A 361 16.16 -14.40 -7.11
CA ILE A 361 17.21 -15.43 -6.99
C ILE A 361 18.31 -15.19 -8.03
#